data_0a389c1a653710a1887baa7ad0e2cadf
#
_entry.id   0a389c1a653710a1887baa7ad0e2cadf
#
_cell.length_a   1.000
_cell.length_b   1.000
_cell.length_c   1.000
_cell.angle_alpha   90.00
_cell.angle_beta   90.00
_cell.angle_gamma   90.00
#
_symmetry.space_group_name_H-M   'P 1'
#
loop_
_entity.id
_entity.type
_entity.pdbx_description
1 polymer ?
#
loop_
_entity_poly.entity_id
_entity_poly.type
_entity_poly.pdbx_seq_one_letter_code
_entity_poly.pdbx_strand_id
1 'polypeptide(L)'
;MNKNLLLRSSVLLTTLLLLLGLVSRGQAQTSSTLITLDDAYATLAQANHDYKGHRARAMKQIEAAVKELGGAISGKGKGHEPQGTSDAQLRAAQSLLQQTAGGLSGKALKHVNNAIAEINDALAIK
;
A
#
# COMPACT_ATOMS: atom_id res chain seq x y z
N MET A 1 48.24 -14.54 26.14
CA MET A 1 47.48 -14.02 25.03
C MET A 1 46.03 -14.32 25.20
N ASN A 2 45.23 -13.30 25.22
CA ASN A 2 43.85 -13.34 25.72
C ASN A 2 42.89 -13.94 24.70
N LYS A 3 42.59 -15.23 24.83
CA LYS A 3 41.51 -15.89 24.08
C LYS A 3 40.15 -15.20 24.23
N ASN A 4 39.98 -14.42 25.30
CA ASN A 4 38.72 -13.69 25.59
C ASN A 4 38.50 -12.45 24.70
N LEU A 5 39.53 -11.87 24.08
CA LEU A 5 39.42 -10.74 23.17
C LEU A 5 38.85 -11.14 21.78
N LEU A 6 39.21 -12.33 21.31
CA LEU A 6 38.73 -12.87 20.02
C LEU A 6 37.27 -13.30 20.09
N LEU A 7 36.81 -13.81 21.25
CA LEU A 7 35.40 -14.17 21.48
C LEU A 7 34.48 -12.94 21.55
N ARG A 8 34.98 -11.82 22.11
CA ARG A 8 34.20 -10.56 22.16
C ARG A 8 34.02 -9.93 20.78
N SER A 9 34.99 -10.04 19.92
CA SER A 9 34.88 -9.51 18.54
C SER A 9 33.90 -10.30 17.67
N SER A 10 33.81 -11.62 17.87
CA SER A 10 32.87 -12.46 17.11
C SER A 10 31.41 -12.20 17.49
N VAL A 11 31.13 -11.95 18.77
CA VAL A 11 29.77 -11.70 19.26
C VAL A 11 29.26 -10.35 18.78
N LEU A 12 30.10 -9.33 18.74
CA LEU A 12 29.74 -8.00 18.23
C LEU A 12 29.47 -8.01 16.72
N LEU A 13 30.19 -8.80 15.95
CA LEU A 13 29.98 -8.91 14.50
C LEU A 13 28.69 -9.63 14.15
N THR A 14 28.32 -10.67 14.91
CA THR A 14 27.07 -11.42 14.69
C THR A 14 25.82 -10.62 15.08
N THR A 15 25.88 -9.81 16.13
CA THR A 15 24.78 -8.94 16.50
C THR A 15 24.55 -7.81 15.51
N LEU A 16 25.60 -7.26 14.93
CA LEU A 16 25.48 -6.21 13.92
C LEU A 16 24.87 -6.72 12.62
N LEU A 17 25.21 -7.94 12.19
CA LEU A 17 24.61 -8.57 11.00
C LEU A 17 23.12 -8.87 11.19
N LEU A 18 22.67 -9.25 12.38
CA LEU A 18 21.27 -9.49 12.67
C LEU A 18 20.44 -8.20 12.62
N LEU A 19 20.98 -7.08 13.09
CA LEU A 19 20.34 -5.77 13.03
C LEU A 19 20.18 -5.28 11.58
N LEU A 20 21.18 -5.45 10.74
CA LEU A 20 21.11 -5.11 9.32
C LEU A 20 20.10 -5.97 8.55
N GLY A 21 19.95 -7.24 8.89
CA GLY A 21 18.95 -8.13 8.30
C GLY A 21 17.51 -7.74 8.63
N LEU A 22 17.26 -7.23 9.83
CA LEU A 22 15.93 -6.77 10.26
C LEU A 22 15.51 -5.46 9.54
N VAL A 23 16.42 -4.53 9.33
CA VAL A 23 16.16 -3.28 8.60
C VAL A 23 15.85 -3.55 7.13
N SER A 24 16.54 -4.49 6.49
CA SER A 24 16.29 -4.87 5.09
C SER A 24 14.90 -5.48 4.88
N ARG A 25 14.41 -6.27 5.81
CA ARG A 25 13.07 -6.87 5.73
C ARG A 25 11.96 -5.83 5.84
N GLY A 26 12.08 -4.84 6.72
CA GLY A 26 11.13 -3.75 6.86
C GLY A 26 11.05 -2.88 5.60
N GLN A 27 12.15 -2.58 4.95
CA GLN A 27 12.20 -1.83 3.70
C GLN A 27 11.58 -2.58 2.53
N ALA A 28 11.77 -3.89 2.40
CA ALA A 28 11.18 -4.72 1.36
C ALA A 28 9.65 -4.79 1.49
N GLN A 29 9.11 -4.91 2.70
CA GLN A 29 7.66 -4.89 2.96
C GLN A 29 7.04 -3.53 2.60
N THR A 30 7.66 -2.42 2.99
CA THR A 30 7.19 -1.07 2.66
C THR A 30 7.17 -0.85 1.15
N SER A 31 8.19 -1.26 0.43
CA SER A 31 8.25 -1.14 -1.03
C SER A 31 7.15 -1.95 -1.71
N SER A 32 6.92 -3.19 -1.28
CA SER A 32 5.85 -4.04 -1.81
C SER A 32 4.46 -3.44 -1.55
N THR A 33 4.23 -2.89 -0.36
CA THR A 33 2.99 -2.22 0.00
C THR A 33 2.75 -0.98 -0.87
N LEU A 34 3.78 -0.16 -1.11
CA LEU A 34 3.68 1.03 -1.97
C LEU A 34 3.33 0.66 -3.40
N ILE A 35 3.90 -0.41 -3.95
CA ILE A 35 3.58 -0.91 -5.29
C ILE A 35 2.11 -1.33 -5.35
N THR A 36 1.62 -2.08 -4.36
CA THR A 36 0.22 -2.52 -4.33
C THR A 36 -0.76 -1.35 -4.20
N LEU A 37 -0.43 -0.33 -3.40
CA LEU A 37 -1.24 0.90 -3.30
C LEU A 37 -1.24 1.70 -4.61
N ASP A 38 -0.11 1.78 -5.28
CA ASP A 38 -0.01 2.43 -6.59
C ASP A 38 -0.83 1.70 -7.66
N ASP A 39 -0.81 0.36 -7.66
CA ASP A 39 -1.63 -0.47 -8.54
C ASP A 39 -3.13 -0.28 -8.26
N ALA A 40 -3.54 -0.20 -7.00
CA ALA A 40 -4.92 0.08 -6.63
C ALA A 40 -5.35 1.47 -7.12
N TYR A 41 -4.51 2.47 -6.95
CA TYR A 41 -4.76 3.83 -7.46
C TYR A 41 -4.90 3.84 -8.99
N ALA A 42 -3.98 3.22 -9.71
CA ALA A 42 -4.01 3.14 -11.17
C ALA A 42 -5.26 2.40 -11.67
N THR A 43 -5.67 1.34 -10.99
CA THR A 43 -6.88 0.59 -11.31
C THR A 43 -8.13 1.46 -11.15
N LEU A 44 -8.24 2.24 -10.06
CA LEU A 44 -9.34 3.20 -9.88
C LEU A 44 -9.29 4.33 -10.91
N ALA A 45 -8.11 4.79 -11.29
CA ALA A 45 -7.94 5.83 -12.29
C ALA A 45 -8.43 5.40 -13.68
N GLN A 46 -8.35 4.11 -14.00
CA GLN A 46 -8.86 3.54 -15.25
C GLN A 46 -10.39 3.44 -15.30
N ALA A 47 -11.05 3.34 -14.17
CA ALA A 47 -12.51 3.29 -14.12
C ALA A 47 -13.10 4.62 -14.61
N ASN A 48 -13.97 4.57 -15.61
CA ASN A 48 -14.50 5.79 -16.25
C ASN A 48 -15.71 6.39 -15.53
N HIS A 49 -16.42 5.59 -14.75
CA HIS A 49 -17.61 6.05 -14.05
C HIS A 49 -17.24 6.83 -12.79
N ASP A 50 -17.91 7.96 -12.55
CA ASP A 50 -17.61 8.87 -11.43
C ASP A 50 -18.06 8.35 -10.07
N TYR A 51 -19.12 7.53 -10.03
CA TYR A 51 -19.71 7.00 -8.79
C TYR A 51 -20.03 8.11 -7.77
N LYS A 52 -20.57 9.24 -8.21
CA LYS A 52 -20.91 10.41 -7.37
C LYS A 52 -19.71 10.92 -6.55
N GLY A 53 -18.51 10.81 -7.11
CA GLY A 53 -17.26 11.26 -6.49
C GLY A 53 -16.63 10.25 -5.52
N HIS A 54 -17.25 9.10 -5.24
CA HIS A 54 -16.67 8.09 -4.35
C HIS A 54 -15.35 7.55 -4.89
N ARG A 55 -15.23 7.34 -6.19
CA ARG A 55 -13.97 6.92 -6.83
C ARG A 55 -12.83 7.91 -6.56
N ALA A 56 -13.08 9.19 -6.78
CA ALA A 56 -12.09 10.25 -6.54
C ALA A 56 -11.69 10.34 -5.05
N ARG A 57 -12.65 10.20 -4.14
CA ARG A 57 -12.37 10.18 -2.70
C ARG A 57 -11.54 8.96 -2.30
N ALA A 58 -11.84 7.79 -2.84
CA ALA A 58 -11.02 6.59 -2.61
C ALA A 58 -9.57 6.81 -3.08
N MET A 59 -9.37 7.38 -4.26
CA MET A 59 -8.04 7.69 -4.79
C MET A 59 -7.28 8.66 -3.88
N LYS A 60 -7.92 9.70 -3.35
CA LYS A 60 -7.31 10.62 -2.38
C LYS A 60 -6.90 9.94 -1.09
N GLN A 61 -7.67 8.99 -0.60
CA GLN A 61 -7.32 8.22 0.58
C GLN A 61 -6.09 7.32 0.32
N ILE A 62 -5.98 6.74 -0.86
CA ILE A 62 -4.78 5.98 -1.24
C ILE A 62 -3.55 6.88 -1.30
N GLU A 63 -3.66 8.07 -1.89
CA GLU A 63 -2.57 9.06 -1.89
C GLU A 63 -2.13 9.41 -0.47
N ALA A 64 -3.07 9.62 0.44
CA ALA A 64 -2.77 9.92 1.84
C ALA A 64 -2.06 8.76 2.54
N ALA A 65 -2.48 7.51 2.29
CA ALA A 65 -1.81 6.32 2.82
C ALA A 65 -0.37 6.20 2.30
N VAL A 66 -0.16 6.43 1.01
CA VAL A 66 1.17 6.41 0.38
C VAL A 66 2.09 7.48 0.98
N LYS A 67 1.58 8.68 1.23
CA LYS A 67 2.34 9.74 1.90
C LYS A 67 2.74 9.38 3.33
N GLU A 68 1.84 8.77 4.09
CA GLU A 68 2.14 8.28 5.44
C GLU A 68 3.26 7.23 5.44
N LEU A 69 3.40 6.46 4.36
CA LEU A 69 4.46 5.48 4.17
C LEU A 69 5.74 6.06 3.55
N GLY A 70 5.79 7.36 3.29
CA GLY A 70 6.95 8.04 2.72
C GLY A 70 7.12 7.85 1.21
N GLY A 71 6.08 7.43 0.51
CA GLY A 71 6.08 7.23 -0.93
C GLY A 71 5.38 8.34 -1.71
N ALA A 72 5.22 8.14 -3.01
CA ALA A 72 4.48 8.98 -3.93
C ALA A 72 3.75 8.12 -4.97
N ILE A 73 2.59 8.57 -5.41
CA ILE A 73 1.84 7.91 -6.48
C ILE A 73 2.52 8.16 -7.83
N SER A 74 2.76 7.10 -8.57
CA SER A 74 3.27 7.15 -9.94
C SER A 74 2.22 6.75 -10.98
N GLY A 75 1.17 6.03 -10.57
CA GLY A 75 0.10 5.56 -11.44
C GLY A 75 -0.68 6.69 -12.09
N LYS A 76 -0.56 6.83 -13.40
CA LYS A 76 -1.33 7.77 -14.22
C LYS A 76 -2.26 6.95 -15.12
N GLY A 77 -3.51 6.82 -14.72
CA GLY A 77 -4.53 6.21 -15.54
C GLY A 77 -5.60 7.22 -15.94
N LYS A 78 -5.92 7.31 -17.23
CA LYS A 78 -7.20 7.86 -17.72
C LYS A 78 -7.94 6.71 -18.37
N GLY A 79 -8.96 6.19 -17.68
CA GLY A 79 -9.77 5.11 -18.22
C GLY A 79 -10.95 5.62 -19.04
N HIS A 80 -11.32 4.86 -20.05
CA HIS A 80 -12.52 5.03 -20.86
C HIS A 80 -13.31 3.71 -20.92
N GLU A 81 -13.50 3.10 -19.77
CA GLU A 81 -14.10 1.79 -19.66
C GLU A 81 -15.61 1.87 -19.42
N PRO A 82 -16.44 0.97 -19.99
CA PRO A 82 -17.86 0.89 -19.67
C PRO A 82 -18.11 0.64 -18.18
N GLN A 83 -19.29 0.99 -17.68
CA GLN A 83 -19.62 0.88 -16.24
C GLN A 83 -19.40 -0.53 -15.68
N GLY A 84 -19.77 -1.59 -16.39
CA GLY A 84 -19.57 -2.97 -15.91
C GLY A 84 -18.10 -3.31 -15.72
N THR A 85 -17.22 -2.82 -16.60
CA THR A 85 -15.76 -2.96 -16.46
C THR A 85 -15.23 -2.07 -15.34
N SER A 86 -15.79 -0.88 -15.18
CA SER A 86 -15.45 0.02 -14.07
C SER A 86 -15.79 -0.59 -12.71
N ASP A 87 -16.94 -1.24 -12.55
CA ASP A 87 -17.31 -1.97 -11.33
C ASP A 87 -16.31 -3.11 -11.03
N ALA A 88 -15.89 -3.85 -12.05
CA ALA A 88 -14.88 -4.89 -11.91
C ALA A 88 -13.52 -4.31 -11.47
N GLN A 89 -13.14 -3.15 -12.00
CA GLN A 89 -11.93 -2.43 -11.60
C GLN A 89 -12.02 -1.92 -10.15
N LEU A 90 -13.18 -1.42 -9.71
CA LEU A 90 -13.39 -1.04 -8.32
C LEU A 90 -13.22 -2.24 -7.37
N ARG A 91 -13.77 -3.40 -7.73
CA ARG A 91 -13.61 -4.63 -6.94
C ARG A 91 -12.15 -5.11 -6.91
N ALA A 92 -11.44 -5.01 -8.03
CA ALA A 92 -10.02 -5.34 -8.09
C ALA A 92 -9.18 -4.42 -7.19
N ALA A 93 -9.41 -3.11 -7.25
CA ALA A 93 -8.77 -2.15 -6.36
C ALA A 93 -9.09 -2.43 -4.88
N GLN A 94 -10.34 -2.73 -4.56
CA GLN A 94 -10.76 -3.11 -3.21
C GLN A 94 -9.98 -4.31 -2.69
N SER A 95 -9.83 -5.35 -3.52
CA SER A 95 -9.06 -6.54 -3.18
C SER A 95 -7.59 -6.23 -2.88
N LEU A 96 -6.96 -5.39 -3.69
CA LEU A 96 -5.58 -4.92 -3.46
C LEU A 96 -5.45 -4.16 -2.14
N LEU A 97 -6.40 -3.28 -1.84
CA LEU A 97 -6.43 -2.53 -0.58
C LEU A 97 -6.63 -3.43 0.64
N GLN A 98 -7.49 -4.43 0.54
CA GLN A 98 -7.70 -5.41 1.61
C GLN A 98 -6.44 -6.23 1.89
N GLN A 99 -5.68 -6.59 0.87
CA GLN A 99 -4.39 -7.27 1.02
C GLN A 99 -3.38 -6.41 1.76
N THR A 100 -3.30 -5.12 1.44
CA THR A 100 -2.37 -4.20 2.13
C THR A 100 -2.80 -3.88 3.55
N ALA A 101 -4.08 -3.79 3.84
CA ALA A 101 -4.61 -3.45 5.16
C ALA A 101 -4.10 -4.39 6.26
N GLY A 102 -3.94 -5.67 5.96
CA GLY A 102 -3.44 -6.66 6.90
C GLY A 102 -2.01 -6.42 7.41
N GLY A 103 -1.19 -5.68 6.67
CA GLY A 103 0.19 -5.35 7.01
C GLY A 103 0.42 -3.90 7.47
N LEU A 104 -0.65 -3.10 7.54
CA LEU A 104 -0.58 -1.69 7.91
C LEU A 104 -1.08 -1.42 9.32
N SER A 105 -0.65 -0.28 9.87
CA SER A 105 -1.09 0.22 11.17
C SER A 105 -1.22 1.75 11.14
N GLY A 106 -1.80 2.33 12.21
CA GLY A 106 -1.87 3.76 12.41
C GLY A 106 -2.61 4.51 11.31
N LYS A 107 -2.10 5.67 10.91
CA LYS A 107 -2.73 6.56 9.93
C LYS A 107 -2.82 5.94 8.54
N ALA A 108 -1.80 5.21 8.10
CA ALA A 108 -1.81 4.53 6.81
C ALA A 108 -2.95 3.51 6.73
N LEU A 109 -3.15 2.69 7.76
CA LEU A 109 -4.28 1.75 7.84
C LEU A 109 -5.62 2.47 7.81
N LYS A 110 -5.75 3.58 8.55
CA LYS A 110 -6.98 4.39 8.55
C LYS A 110 -7.34 4.88 7.15
N HIS A 111 -6.37 5.40 6.41
CA HIS A 111 -6.59 5.87 5.04
C HIS A 111 -6.97 4.73 4.09
N VAL A 112 -6.33 3.57 4.19
CA VAL A 112 -6.68 2.40 3.39
C VAL A 112 -8.10 1.92 3.70
N ASN A 113 -8.49 1.86 4.96
CA ASN A 113 -9.86 1.50 5.35
C ASN A 113 -10.89 2.52 4.84
N ASN A 114 -10.57 3.81 4.87
CA ASN A 114 -11.43 4.85 4.31
C ASN A 114 -11.59 4.67 2.78
N ALA A 115 -10.52 4.33 2.07
CA ALA A 115 -10.58 4.06 0.64
C ALA A 115 -11.49 2.86 0.34
N ILE A 116 -11.38 1.79 1.11
CA ILE A 116 -12.26 0.60 1.00
C ILE A 116 -13.73 0.99 1.21
N ALA A 117 -14.01 1.80 2.22
CA ALA A 117 -15.38 2.29 2.48
C ALA A 117 -15.93 3.11 1.30
N GLU A 118 -15.16 4.01 0.73
CA GLU A 118 -15.56 4.79 -0.45
C GLU A 118 -15.83 3.89 -1.67
N ILE A 119 -15.04 2.83 -1.86
CA ILE A 119 -15.29 1.85 -2.92
C ILE A 119 -16.58 1.07 -2.67
N ASN A 120 -16.86 0.68 -1.44
CA ASN A 120 -18.13 0.02 -1.07
C ASN A 120 -19.33 0.92 -1.41
N ASP A 121 -19.25 2.20 -1.06
CA ASP A 121 -20.30 3.17 -1.37
C ASP A 121 -20.45 3.36 -2.89
N ALA A 122 -19.35 3.42 -3.61
CA ALA A 122 -19.34 3.48 -5.08
C ALA A 122 -20.06 2.27 -5.71
N LEU A 123 -19.73 1.06 -5.25
CA LEU A 123 -20.33 -0.18 -5.77
C LEU A 123 -21.81 -0.34 -5.43
N ALA A 124 -22.31 0.38 -4.43
CA ALA A 124 -23.74 0.42 -4.08
C ALA A 124 -24.57 1.31 -5.01
N ILE A 125 -23.94 2.15 -5.81
CA ILE A 125 -24.59 3.02 -6.79
C ILE A 125 -24.99 2.20 -8.02
N LYS A 126 -26.28 2.23 -8.39
CA LYS A 126 -26.84 1.55 -9.57
C LYS A 126 -27.08 2.54 -10.71
#